data_fbfcb2a09a35cabc27c4c38e2b8af7a0
#
_entry.id   fbfcb2a09a35cabc27c4c38e2b8af7a0
#
_cell.length_a   1.000
_cell.length_b   1.000
_cell.length_c   1.000
_cell.angle_alpha   90.00
_cell.angle_beta   90.00
_cell.angle_gamma   90.00
#
_symmetry.space_group_name_H-M   'P 1'
#
loop_
_entity.id
_entity.type
_entity.pdbx_description
1 polymer ?
#
loop_
_entity_poly.entity_id
_entity_poly.type
_entity_poly.pdbx_seq_one_letter_code
_entity_poly.pdbx_strand_id
1 'polypeptide(L)'
;MNKRVKQLVVPVVAASLLAASAAALAQQGPKPETLIKWRQSAFQVVAWNSGRIKANIEGQYNKEEVIKAANTIAAISGSGLGSLFAPGTEQGKGWHETSSKPELFKNTARFAELGGNFNKEAIELTKVAAVGDVAAVKEQFGKLSRTCKACHDDFKSKD
;
A
#
# COMPACT_ATOMS: atom_id res chain seq x y z
N MET A 1 -31.47 -31.61 41.77
CA MET A 1 -30.29 -31.04 41.06
C MET A 1 -29.28 -30.62 42.11
N ASN A 2 -28.15 -31.32 42.20
CA ASN A 2 -27.20 -31.23 43.32
C ASN A 2 -26.56 -29.84 43.44
N LYS A 3 -26.52 -29.27 44.65
CA LYS A 3 -25.89 -27.94 44.92
C LYS A 3 -24.45 -27.81 44.40
N ARG A 4 -23.71 -28.90 44.31
CA ARG A 4 -22.34 -28.97 43.80
C ARG A 4 -22.24 -28.73 42.27
N VAL A 5 -23.27 -29.07 41.49
CA VAL A 5 -23.32 -28.84 40.03
C VAL A 5 -23.56 -27.38 39.72
N LYS A 6 -24.36 -26.68 40.55
CA LYS A 6 -24.59 -25.23 40.37
C LYS A 6 -23.35 -24.37 40.61
N GLN A 7 -22.46 -24.80 41.55
CA GLN A 7 -21.24 -24.05 41.87
C GLN A 7 -20.12 -24.18 40.81
N LEU A 8 -20.13 -25.24 39.99
CA LEU A 8 -19.15 -25.45 38.93
C LEU A 8 -19.55 -24.82 37.60
N VAL A 9 -20.85 -24.64 37.33
CA VAL A 9 -21.35 -24.11 36.06
C VAL A 9 -21.14 -22.59 35.96
N VAL A 10 -21.29 -21.85 37.07
CA VAL A 10 -21.18 -20.39 37.09
C VAL A 10 -19.77 -19.89 36.72
N PRO A 11 -18.67 -20.42 37.27
CA PRO A 11 -17.33 -19.94 36.89
C PRO A 11 -16.93 -20.33 35.45
N VAL A 12 -17.43 -21.46 34.93
CA VAL A 12 -17.15 -21.86 33.53
C VAL A 12 -17.83 -20.95 32.51
N VAL A 13 -19.06 -20.53 32.78
CA VAL A 13 -19.79 -19.59 31.90
C VAL A 13 -19.16 -18.20 31.94
N ALA A 14 -18.73 -17.74 33.13
CA ALA A 14 -18.06 -16.45 33.26
C ALA A 14 -16.69 -16.43 32.55
N ALA A 15 -15.92 -17.50 32.63
CA ALA A 15 -14.63 -17.62 31.93
C ALA A 15 -14.80 -17.65 30.38
N SER A 16 -15.87 -18.30 29.88
CA SER A 16 -16.18 -18.38 28.47
C SER A 16 -16.60 -17.01 27.88
N LEU A 17 -17.33 -16.21 28.65
CA LEU A 17 -17.75 -14.86 28.25
C LEU A 17 -16.56 -13.88 28.20
N LEU A 18 -15.62 -13.98 29.12
CA LEU A 18 -14.39 -13.16 29.13
C LEU A 18 -13.46 -13.50 27.96
N ALA A 19 -13.32 -14.78 27.61
CA ALA A 19 -12.53 -15.22 26.47
C ALA A 19 -13.13 -14.75 25.13
N ALA A 20 -14.45 -14.77 24.97
CA ALA A 20 -15.14 -14.28 23.79
C ALA A 20 -14.98 -12.76 23.62
N SER A 21 -14.98 -11.99 24.69
CA SER A 21 -14.78 -10.54 24.67
C SER A 21 -13.34 -10.16 24.27
N ALA A 22 -12.35 -10.91 24.73
CA ALA A 22 -10.95 -10.70 24.37
C ALA A 22 -10.69 -11.03 22.89
N ALA A 23 -11.32 -12.06 22.34
CA ALA A 23 -11.22 -12.44 20.93
C ALA A 23 -11.86 -11.37 20.01
N ALA A 24 -12.96 -10.75 20.43
CA ALA A 24 -13.60 -9.68 19.67
C ALA A 24 -12.74 -8.40 19.58
N LEU A 25 -11.97 -8.09 20.60
CA LEU A 25 -11.03 -6.95 20.59
C LEU A 25 -9.79 -7.21 19.72
N ALA A 26 -9.36 -8.48 19.61
CA ALA A 26 -8.23 -8.88 18.78
C ALA A 26 -8.52 -8.85 17.27
N GLN A 27 -9.79 -8.76 16.85
CA GLN A 27 -10.22 -8.74 15.44
C GLN A 27 -10.44 -7.33 14.89
N GLN A 28 -10.21 -6.28 15.67
CA GLN A 28 -10.27 -4.91 15.14
C GLN A 28 -9.04 -4.65 14.26
N GLY A 29 -9.27 -4.49 12.94
CA GLY A 29 -8.24 -4.11 11.99
C GLY A 29 -7.60 -2.76 12.36
N PRO A 30 -6.52 -2.35 11.65
CA PRO A 30 -5.87 -1.07 11.89
C PRO A 30 -6.87 0.10 11.75
N LYS A 31 -6.72 1.11 12.59
CA LYS A 31 -7.53 2.35 12.51
C LYS A 31 -7.33 3.05 11.16
N PRO A 32 -8.33 3.79 10.64
CA PRO A 32 -8.23 4.52 9.37
C PRO A 32 -6.98 5.39 9.28
N GLU A 33 -6.64 6.13 10.33
CA GLU A 33 -5.46 7.02 10.36
C GLU A 33 -4.15 6.23 10.21
N THR A 34 -4.11 5.01 10.71
CA THR A 34 -2.96 4.12 10.58
C THR A 34 -2.81 3.66 9.13
N LEU A 35 -3.90 3.28 8.47
CA LEU A 35 -3.90 2.90 7.05
C LEU A 35 -3.47 4.08 6.17
N ILE A 36 -3.99 5.29 6.45
CA ILE A 36 -3.59 6.51 5.74
C ILE A 36 -2.09 6.76 5.93
N LYS A 37 -1.58 6.66 7.15
CA LYS A 37 -0.15 6.83 7.44
C LYS A 37 0.71 5.83 6.69
N TRP A 38 0.33 4.55 6.67
CA TRP A 38 1.08 3.51 5.97
C TRP A 38 1.11 3.73 4.46
N ARG A 39 -0.03 4.06 3.82
CA ARG A 39 -0.02 4.35 2.38
C ARG A 39 0.82 5.58 2.03
N GLN A 40 0.76 6.64 2.85
CA GLN A 40 1.60 7.82 2.66
C GLN A 40 3.08 7.47 2.78
N SER A 41 3.49 6.66 3.76
CA SER A 41 4.86 6.19 3.92
C SER A 41 5.32 5.35 2.74
N ALA A 42 4.49 4.41 2.28
CA ALA A 42 4.79 3.57 1.12
C ALA A 42 5.03 4.41 -0.14
N PHE A 43 4.15 5.37 -0.43
CA PHE A 43 4.31 6.26 -1.59
C PHE A 43 5.50 7.22 -1.46
N GLN A 44 5.89 7.63 -0.25
CA GLN A 44 7.12 8.40 -0.05
C GLN A 44 8.36 7.58 -0.41
N VAL A 45 8.41 6.30 -0.05
CA VAL A 45 9.50 5.40 -0.42
C VAL A 45 9.51 5.15 -1.93
N VAL A 46 8.35 4.99 -2.57
CA VAL A 46 8.24 4.89 -4.04
C VAL A 46 8.77 6.17 -4.70
N ALA A 47 8.36 7.34 -4.24
CA ALA A 47 8.80 8.63 -4.78
C ALA A 47 10.32 8.82 -4.64
N TRP A 48 10.88 8.50 -3.46
CA TRP A 48 12.32 8.55 -3.23
C TRP A 48 13.10 7.66 -4.22
N ASN A 49 12.68 6.40 -4.40
CA ASN A 49 13.34 5.49 -5.33
C ASN A 49 13.15 5.91 -6.79
N SER A 50 11.99 6.48 -7.16
CA SER A 50 11.76 7.06 -8.48
C SER A 50 12.71 8.24 -8.74
N GLY A 51 12.95 9.09 -7.75
CA GLY A 51 13.93 10.18 -7.82
C GLY A 51 15.36 9.66 -8.04
N ARG A 52 15.73 8.55 -7.38
CA ARG A 52 17.05 7.92 -7.59
C ARG A 52 17.21 7.38 -9.00
N ILE A 53 16.20 6.71 -9.55
CA ILE A 53 16.23 6.23 -10.94
C ILE A 53 16.36 7.40 -11.90
N LYS A 54 15.55 8.47 -11.71
CA LYS A 54 15.61 9.66 -12.53
C LYS A 54 17.00 10.31 -12.52
N ALA A 55 17.59 10.49 -11.33
CA ALA A 55 18.92 11.07 -11.19
C ALA A 55 19.99 10.24 -11.93
N ASN A 56 19.86 8.91 -11.89
CA ASN A 56 20.77 8.02 -12.62
C ASN A 56 20.60 8.11 -14.14
N ILE A 57 19.37 8.27 -14.64
CA ILE A 57 19.09 8.42 -16.09
C ILE A 57 19.59 9.76 -16.63
N GLU A 58 19.53 10.82 -15.81
CA GLU A 58 19.88 12.19 -16.19
C GLU A 58 21.34 12.54 -15.90
N GLY A 59 22.03 11.75 -15.08
CA GLY A 59 23.40 11.98 -14.64
C GLY A 59 24.34 10.81 -14.93
N GLN A 60 25.22 10.53 -13.97
CA GLN A 60 26.12 9.38 -14.07
C GLN A 60 25.37 8.09 -13.72
N TYR A 61 25.20 7.23 -14.72
CA TYR A 61 24.44 5.99 -14.58
C TYR A 61 25.17 4.96 -13.70
N ASN A 62 24.52 4.53 -12.64
CA ASN A 62 24.94 3.44 -11.77
C ASN A 62 23.88 2.32 -11.81
N LYS A 63 24.20 1.23 -12.50
CA LYS A 63 23.31 0.08 -12.70
C LYS A 63 22.82 -0.50 -11.37
N GLU A 64 23.70 -0.67 -10.39
CA GLU A 64 23.33 -1.30 -9.11
C GLU A 64 22.33 -0.44 -8.33
N GLU A 65 22.51 0.87 -8.34
CA GLU A 65 21.58 1.81 -7.72
C GLU A 65 20.19 1.74 -8.37
N VAL A 66 20.15 1.66 -9.70
CA VAL A 66 18.89 1.53 -10.45
C VAL A 66 18.21 0.20 -10.14
N ILE A 67 18.94 -0.92 -10.09
CA ILE A 67 18.40 -2.24 -9.72
C ILE A 67 17.80 -2.20 -8.31
N LYS A 68 18.52 -1.65 -7.33
CA LYS A 68 18.02 -1.54 -5.95
C LYS A 68 16.73 -0.71 -5.88
N ALA A 69 16.71 0.43 -6.57
CA ALA A 69 15.55 1.31 -6.59
C ALA A 69 14.34 0.67 -7.29
N ALA A 70 14.54 0.04 -8.44
CA ALA A 70 13.48 -0.66 -9.19
C ALA A 70 12.88 -1.82 -8.37
N ASN A 71 13.73 -2.65 -7.75
CA ASN A 71 13.28 -3.75 -6.89
C ASN A 71 12.45 -3.26 -5.69
N THR A 72 12.84 -2.13 -5.09
CA THR A 72 12.08 -1.55 -3.98
C THR A 72 10.70 -1.09 -4.44
N ILE A 73 10.60 -0.42 -5.58
CA ILE A 73 9.30 0.01 -6.14
C ILE A 73 8.43 -1.21 -6.45
N ALA A 74 8.98 -2.25 -7.09
CA ALA A 74 8.26 -3.47 -7.41
C ALA A 74 7.77 -4.20 -6.15
N ALA A 75 8.60 -4.31 -5.12
CA ALA A 75 8.21 -4.93 -3.85
C ALA A 75 7.05 -4.19 -3.18
N ILE A 76 7.08 -2.85 -3.14
CA ILE A 76 6.00 -2.05 -2.58
C ILE A 76 4.73 -2.18 -3.42
N SER A 77 4.82 -2.11 -4.75
CA SER A 77 3.65 -2.23 -5.62
C SER A 77 2.94 -3.58 -5.50
N GLY A 78 3.69 -4.66 -5.25
CA GLY A 78 3.19 -6.02 -5.05
C GLY A 78 2.80 -6.37 -3.61
N SER A 79 3.02 -5.49 -2.63
CA SER A 79 2.81 -5.77 -1.21
C SER A 79 1.35 -5.74 -0.73
N GLY A 80 0.38 -5.61 -1.63
CA GLY A 80 -1.02 -5.42 -1.25
C GLY A 80 -1.36 -3.96 -0.90
N LEU A 81 -0.61 -3.00 -1.45
CA LEU A 81 -0.75 -1.55 -1.23
C LEU A 81 -2.20 -1.05 -1.37
N GLY A 82 -3.00 -1.66 -2.25
CA GLY A 82 -4.40 -1.33 -2.44
C GLY A 82 -5.26 -1.53 -1.18
N SER A 83 -4.92 -2.47 -0.30
CA SER A 83 -5.65 -2.72 0.94
C SER A 83 -5.58 -1.56 1.94
N LEU A 84 -4.63 -0.64 1.77
CA LEU A 84 -4.49 0.57 2.58
C LEU A 84 -5.50 1.66 2.21
N PHE A 85 -6.29 1.44 1.16
CA PHE A 85 -7.41 2.28 0.74
C PHE A 85 -8.75 1.63 1.14
N ALA A 86 -8.86 1.21 2.40
CA ALA A 86 -10.08 0.62 2.92
C ALA A 86 -11.17 1.69 3.14
N PRO A 87 -12.47 1.30 3.13
CA PRO A 87 -13.55 2.19 3.54
C PRO A 87 -13.28 2.85 4.90
N GLY A 88 -13.64 4.12 5.03
CA GLY A 88 -13.34 4.93 6.22
C GLY A 88 -11.99 5.66 6.16
N THR A 89 -11.21 5.50 5.07
CA THR A 89 -9.96 6.22 4.84
C THR A 89 -10.06 7.31 3.77
N GLU A 90 -11.29 7.69 3.41
CA GLU A 90 -11.62 8.75 2.45
C GLU A 90 -11.23 10.13 2.97
N GLN A 91 -11.27 10.28 4.28
CA GLN A 91 -10.94 11.49 5.02
C GLN A 91 -10.03 11.15 6.20
N GLY A 92 -9.42 12.18 6.77
CA GLY A 92 -8.57 12.01 7.94
C GLY A 92 -7.09 12.20 7.65
N LYS A 93 -6.31 12.04 8.70
CA LYS A 93 -4.90 12.42 8.73
C LYS A 93 -4.00 11.24 9.06
N GLY A 94 -2.98 11.03 8.22
CA GLY A 94 -1.82 10.20 8.52
C GLY A 94 -0.67 11.08 9.01
N TRP A 95 0.38 11.22 8.19
CA TRP A 95 1.41 12.25 8.37
C TRP A 95 0.86 13.65 8.03
N HIS A 96 -0.01 13.73 7.05
CA HIS A 96 -0.76 14.89 6.61
C HIS A 96 -2.18 14.46 6.24
N GLU A 97 -3.07 15.41 5.97
CA GLU A 97 -4.42 15.11 5.47
C GLU A 97 -4.36 14.23 4.22
N THR A 98 -5.32 13.31 4.08
CA THR A 98 -5.40 12.50 2.86
C THR A 98 -5.85 13.35 1.68
N SER A 99 -5.19 13.15 0.54
CA SER A 99 -5.58 13.75 -0.74
C SER A 99 -6.33 12.77 -1.66
N SER A 100 -6.80 11.63 -1.13
CA SER A 100 -7.58 10.67 -1.91
C SER A 100 -8.97 11.23 -2.17
N LYS A 101 -9.39 11.24 -3.45
CA LYS A 101 -10.76 11.63 -3.81
C LYS A 101 -11.75 10.54 -3.40
N PRO A 102 -12.99 10.90 -2.95
CA PRO A 102 -14.03 9.91 -2.61
C PRO A 102 -14.38 8.95 -3.74
N GLU A 103 -14.18 9.35 -5.00
CA GLU A 103 -14.43 8.56 -6.20
C GLU A 103 -13.59 7.27 -6.24
N LEU A 104 -12.39 7.29 -5.64
CA LEU A 104 -11.52 6.10 -5.55
C LEU A 104 -12.26 4.94 -4.88
N PHE A 105 -12.99 5.23 -3.80
CA PHE A 105 -13.70 4.23 -3.00
C PHE A 105 -15.01 3.75 -3.64
N LYS A 106 -15.50 4.48 -4.64
CA LYS A 106 -16.70 4.13 -5.42
C LYS A 106 -16.34 3.41 -6.71
N ASN A 107 -15.22 3.74 -7.34
CA ASN A 107 -14.76 3.14 -8.60
C ASN A 107 -13.61 2.15 -8.36
N THR A 108 -13.91 1.11 -7.59
CA THR A 108 -12.92 0.09 -7.20
C THR A 108 -12.34 -0.69 -8.38
N ALA A 109 -13.12 -0.89 -9.45
CA ALA A 109 -12.65 -1.55 -10.66
C ALA A 109 -11.55 -0.73 -11.35
N ARG A 110 -11.75 0.57 -11.52
CA ARG A 110 -10.76 1.46 -12.11
C ARG A 110 -9.53 1.61 -11.20
N PHE A 111 -9.72 1.66 -9.89
CA PHE A 111 -8.63 1.68 -8.94
C PHE A 111 -7.77 0.41 -9.02
N ALA A 112 -8.40 -0.76 -9.10
CA ALA A 112 -7.70 -2.04 -9.25
C ALA A 112 -6.94 -2.13 -10.58
N GLU A 113 -7.53 -1.67 -11.68
CA GLU A 113 -6.87 -1.59 -13.00
C GLU A 113 -5.59 -0.73 -12.93
N LEU A 114 -5.70 0.48 -12.39
CA LEU A 114 -4.55 1.40 -12.29
C LEU A 114 -3.46 0.86 -11.35
N GLY A 115 -3.84 0.24 -10.24
CA GLY A 115 -2.91 -0.44 -9.33
C GLY A 115 -2.21 -1.63 -10.00
N GLY A 116 -2.95 -2.41 -10.79
CA GLY A 116 -2.41 -3.51 -11.59
C GLY A 116 -1.41 -3.03 -12.65
N ASN A 117 -1.72 -1.94 -13.35
CA ASN A 117 -0.81 -1.33 -14.32
C ASN A 117 0.47 -0.82 -13.65
N PHE A 118 0.37 -0.16 -12.50
CA PHE A 118 1.54 0.26 -11.72
C PHE A 118 2.43 -0.93 -11.35
N ASN A 119 1.86 -2.00 -10.81
CA ASN A 119 2.60 -3.20 -10.44
C ASN A 119 3.28 -3.86 -11.65
N LYS A 120 2.56 -3.98 -12.77
CA LYS A 120 3.09 -4.54 -14.02
C LYS A 120 4.32 -3.76 -14.52
N GLU A 121 4.21 -2.44 -14.62
CA GLU A 121 5.31 -1.61 -15.11
C GLU A 121 6.49 -1.55 -14.12
N ALA A 122 6.23 -1.67 -12.81
CA ALA A 122 7.27 -1.78 -11.80
C ALA A 122 8.05 -3.09 -11.92
N ILE A 123 7.36 -4.22 -12.11
CA ILE A 123 8.01 -5.53 -12.35
C ILE A 123 8.82 -5.50 -13.65
N GLU A 124 8.30 -4.93 -14.72
CA GLU A 124 9.04 -4.83 -15.98
C GLU A 124 10.30 -3.97 -15.83
N LEU A 125 10.24 -2.89 -15.04
CA LEU A 125 11.40 -2.07 -14.75
C LEU A 125 12.53 -2.86 -14.04
N THR A 126 12.22 -3.82 -13.19
CA THR A 126 13.25 -4.66 -12.55
C THR A 126 14.01 -5.51 -13.56
N LYS A 127 13.30 -6.06 -14.57
CA LYS A 127 13.90 -6.87 -15.62
C LYS A 127 14.81 -6.02 -16.51
N VAL A 128 14.32 -4.86 -16.93
CA VAL A 128 15.09 -3.93 -17.78
C VAL A 128 16.32 -3.41 -17.04
N ALA A 129 16.19 -3.05 -15.75
CA ALA A 129 17.31 -2.62 -14.91
C ALA A 129 18.38 -3.70 -14.77
N ALA A 130 18.00 -4.97 -14.67
CA ALA A 130 18.91 -6.10 -14.57
C ALA A 130 19.82 -6.25 -15.81
N VAL A 131 19.31 -5.91 -17.00
CA VAL A 131 20.12 -5.86 -18.24
C VAL A 131 21.10 -4.69 -18.19
N GLY A 132 20.68 -3.52 -17.73
CA GLY A 132 21.54 -2.35 -17.49
C GLY A 132 21.72 -1.43 -18.69
N ASP A 133 20.85 -1.51 -19.70
CA ASP A 133 20.80 -0.53 -20.79
C ASP A 133 20.06 0.72 -20.31
N VAL A 134 20.77 1.86 -20.27
CA VAL A 134 20.23 3.13 -19.78
C VAL A 134 19.09 3.67 -20.64
N ALA A 135 19.12 3.47 -21.96
CA ALA A 135 18.07 3.92 -22.86
C ALA A 135 16.77 3.11 -22.63
N ALA A 136 16.89 1.80 -22.50
CA ALA A 136 15.78 0.93 -22.16
C ALA A 136 15.21 1.21 -20.76
N VAL A 137 16.06 1.48 -19.77
CA VAL A 137 15.64 1.89 -18.42
C VAL A 137 14.88 3.21 -18.47
N LYS A 138 15.36 4.21 -19.24
CA LYS A 138 14.68 5.50 -19.42
C LYS A 138 13.29 5.32 -20.02
N GLU A 139 13.17 4.51 -21.07
CA GLU A 139 11.87 4.24 -21.71
C GLU A 139 10.91 3.56 -20.73
N GLN A 140 11.36 2.50 -20.06
CA GLN A 140 10.53 1.74 -19.11
C GLN A 140 10.15 2.57 -17.88
N PHE A 141 11.06 3.39 -17.37
CA PHE A 141 10.76 4.33 -16.29
C PHE A 141 9.71 5.36 -16.70
N GLY A 142 9.74 5.80 -17.98
CA GLY A 142 8.69 6.63 -18.55
C GLY A 142 7.32 5.95 -18.56
N LYS A 143 7.25 4.63 -18.86
CA LYS A 143 6.01 3.84 -18.77
C LYS A 143 5.50 3.77 -17.33
N LEU A 144 6.37 3.45 -16.39
CA LEU A 144 6.04 3.45 -14.96
C LEU A 144 5.51 4.81 -14.49
N SER A 145 6.17 5.91 -14.83
CA SER A 145 5.78 7.26 -14.42
C SER A 145 4.38 7.64 -14.94
N ARG A 146 3.99 7.17 -16.13
CA ARG A 146 2.63 7.38 -16.65
C ARG A 146 1.57 6.68 -15.80
N THR A 147 1.86 5.53 -15.19
CA THR A 147 0.89 4.87 -14.30
C THR A 147 0.65 5.68 -13.03
N CYS A 148 1.69 6.30 -12.48
CA CYS A 148 1.55 7.20 -11.33
C CYS A 148 0.65 8.39 -11.69
N LYS A 149 0.92 9.01 -12.84
CA LYS A 149 0.13 10.16 -13.31
C LYS A 149 -1.34 9.77 -13.52
N ALA A 150 -1.62 8.66 -14.17
CA ALA A 150 -2.98 8.22 -14.46
C ALA A 150 -3.80 8.02 -13.17
N CYS A 151 -3.21 7.38 -12.15
CA CYS A 151 -3.88 7.21 -10.86
C CYS A 151 -4.09 8.57 -10.15
N HIS A 152 -3.10 9.46 -10.19
CA HIS A 152 -3.21 10.79 -9.57
C HIS A 152 -4.25 11.67 -10.28
N ASP A 153 -4.35 11.61 -11.59
CA ASP A 153 -5.35 12.37 -12.35
C ASP A 153 -6.78 11.95 -11.96
N ASP A 154 -7.02 10.64 -11.81
CA ASP A 154 -8.32 10.10 -11.48
C ASP A 154 -8.67 10.31 -9.99
N PHE A 155 -7.73 10.03 -9.08
CA PHE A 155 -8.03 9.75 -7.67
C PHE A 155 -7.28 10.61 -6.64
N LYS A 156 -6.39 11.52 -7.05
CA LYS A 156 -5.74 12.46 -6.12
C LYS A 156 -6.29 13.88 -6.31
N SER A 157 -6.72 14.54 -5.21
CA SER A 157 -7.05 15.96 -5.23
C SER A 157 -5.80 16.79 -5.56
N LYS A 158 -6.02 17.86 -6.31
CA LYS A 158 -5.00 18.91 -6.49
C LYS A 158 -5.02 19.75 -5.23
N ASP A 159 -3.88 19.88 -4.59
CA ASP A 159 -3.67 20.84 -3.50
C ASP A 159 -3.75 22.25 -4.06
#